data_4ccf66b875adac3ff29e0f2f6438c7e9
#
_entry.id   4ccf66b875adac3ff29e0f2f6438c7e9
#
_cell.length_a   1.000
_cell.length_b   1.000
_cell.length_c   1.000
_cell.angle_alpha   90.00
_cell.angle_beta   90.00
_cell.angle_gamma   90.00
#
_symmetry.space_group_name_H-M   'P 1'
#
loop_
_entity.id
_entity.type
_entity.pdbx_description
1 polymer ?
#
loop_
_entity_poly.entity_id
_entity_poly.type
_entity_poly.pdbx_seq_one_letter_code
_entity_poly.pdbx_strand_id
1 'polypeptide(L)'
;MLKSKLFLLIIPLFFSCSENIKTTQKPLNVVWISCEDMGPILGSYGNEIIKTPNLDKLASEGVRYTNAYSTVGVCAPSRFSIITGMYSARLGAHNMRTGDYHNYKTPEEVSHKNNIGVIDKAGFNIPEYEVVTPPHVKPFTEILRKEGYYCANNFKCDYQFNAPFTAWDEVSSTVSFRDRPKDTPFFYVWNTLLTHESRIWERGNKPLTVSPEDIKIPSYFPDIPEVRNDIARKYSNIEAMDKKVGELINQLESDGLLENTIIMFWSDHGGNLLRQKRAVGNSGLNVPLIIRYPDKKNAGEVDDRIVSLMDLGPTVLSLLNIKPPKHYDGKAIAGRYEEEARKYAFGTADRFDESTDMQRSVLDGSYVYIKNFMPELPLIYRNKYRERITMNSKLIQMDSLNMLEGDAKYIFMKTKPLEEFYDLANDPYEVNNIIEHPKYTKKINEFRVALENWQKEIDDQGFIPENKIVKSFWPNMIQPVTENVTFSINNQGKLELNSATDGASIGFQIDNKIGTKNWDLYHKPIELNKDQKIAARAIRIGYKASEITSN
;
A
#
# COMPACT_ATOMS: atom_id res chain seq x y z
N MET A 1 53.82 -4.24 79.60
CA MET A 1 54.24 -4.91 78.38
C MET A 1 52.99 -5.64 77.74
N LEU A 2 52.21 -4.91 76.95
CA LEU A 2 51.04 -5.50 76.20
C LEU A 2 51.44 -5.71 74.73
N LYS A 3 51.43 -6.98 74.27
CA LYS A 3 51.68 -7.31 72.88
C LYS A 3 50.34 -7.29 72.18
N SER A 4 50.15 -6.31 71.27
CA SER A 4 49.03 -6.22 70.34
C SER A 4 49.26 -7.26 69.19
N LYS A 5 48.30 -8.17 69.00
CA LYS A 5 48.23 -9.07 67.83
C LYS A 5 47.35 -8.43 66.80
N LEU A 6 47.94 -8.08 65.63
CA LEU A 6 47.21 -7.58 64.45
C LEU A 6 46.66 -8.81 63.70
N PHE A 7 45.31 -8.93 63.60
CA PHE A 7 44.62 -9.92 62.77
C PHE A 7 44.42 -9.34 61.39
N LEU A 8 45.09 -9.91 60.36
CA LEU A 8 44.87 -9.54 58.98
C LEU A 8 43.66 -10.34 58.46
N LEU A 9 42.57 -9.64 58.17
CA LEU A 9 41.36 -10.22 57.55
C LEU A 9 41.56 -10.23 56.03
N ILE A 10 41.80 -11.40 55.45
CA ILE A 10 41.82 -11.61 54.00
C ILE A 10 40.38 -11.79 53.51
N ILE A 11 39.84 -10.80 52.79
CA ILE A 11 38.57 -10.90 52.13
C ILE A 11 38.81 -11.48 50.72
N PRO A 12 38.24 -12.62 50.35
CA PRO A 12 38.34 -13.13 49.00
C PRO A 12 37.43 -12.32 48.09
N LEU A 13 38.02 -11.59 47.13
CA LEU A 13 37.30 -10.99 46.00
C LEU A 13 36.84 -12.10 45.05
N PHE A 14 35.58 -12.47 45.14
CA PHE A 14 34.93 -13.23 44.08
C PHE A 14 34.73 -12.31 42.86
N PHE A 15 35.58 -12.47 41.83
CA PHE A 15 35.27 -11.96 40.50
C PHE A 15 34.15 -12.83 39.92
N SER A 16 32.92 -12.34 40.01
CA SER A 16 31.80 -12.88 39.25
C SER A 16 31.96 -12.41 37.79
N CYS A 17 32.50 -13.27 36.93
CA CYS A 17 32.35 -13.13 35.49
C CYS A 17 30.87 -13.32 35.18
N SER A 18 30.12 -12.24 35.05
CA SER A 18 28.83 -12.30 34.37
C SER A 18 29.12 -12.50 32.87
N GLU A 19 29.08 -13.71 32.39
CA GLU A 19 28.89 -13.97 30.97
C GLU A 19 27.58 -13.28 30.56
N ASN A 20 27.71 -12.16 29.86
CA ASN A 20 26.60 -11.61 29.09
C ASN A 20 26.23 -12.64 28.02
N ILE A 21 25.37 -13.58 28.36
CA ILE A 21 24.65 -14.40 27.37
C ILE A 21 23.81 -13.38 26.59
N LYS A 22 24.37 -12.90 25.47
CA LYS A 22 23.56 -12.29 24.41
C LYS A 22 22.60 -13.38 23.95
N THR A 23 21.43 -13.45 24.55
CA THR A 23 20.31 -14.17 23.95
C THR A 23 20.09 -13.52 22.59
N THR A 24 20.56 -14.15 21.53
CA THR A 24 20.27 -13.74 20.16
C THR A 24 18.77 -13.92 19.98
N GLN A 25 18.04 -12.84 20.20
CA GLN A 25 16.60 -12.81 19.97
C GLN A 25 16.37 -13.20 18.50
N LYS A 26 15.53 -14.20 18.26
CA LYS A 26 15.22 -14.64 16.88
C LYS A 26 14.71 -13.43 16.09
N PRO A 27 15.14 -13.25 14.83
CA PRO A 27 14.59 -12.22 13.97
C PRO A 27 13.05 -12.32 13.92
N LEU A 28 12.37 -11.19 14.00
CA LEU A 28 10.92 -11.14 13.93
C LEU A 28 10.46 -11.43 12.50
N ASN A 29 9.36 -12.12 12.36
CA ASN A 29 8.64 -12.24 11.09
C ASN A 29 7.62 -11.09 10.95
N VAL A 30 7.22 -10.81 9.73
CA VAL A 30 6.16 -9.83 9.45
C VAL A 30 5.15 -10.44 8.48
N VAL A 31 3.86 -10.30 8.82
CA VAL A 31 2.73 -10.61 7.93
C VAL A 31 1.94 -9.33 7.68
N TRP A 32 1.79 -8.98 6.42
CA TRP A 32 0.80 -8.01 5.99
C TRP A 32 -0.47 -8.74 5.53
N ILE A 33 -1.59 -8.36 6.11
CA ILE A 33 -2.91 -8.78 5.68
C ILE A 33 -3.53 -7.58 4.96
N SER A 34 -3.51 -7.62 3.64
CA SER A 34 -4.00 -6.54 2.78
C SER A 34 -5.38 -6.91 2.23
N CYS A 35 -6.37 -6.08 2.50
CA CYS A 35 -7.66 -6.16 1.82
C CYS A 35 -7.81 -5.03 0.78
N GLU A 36 -8.87 -5.06 0.02
CA GLU A 36 -9.18 -4.13 -1.07
C GLU A 36 -10.36 -3.25 -0.68
N ASP A 37 -10.36 -2.00 -1.16
CA ASP A 37 -11.55 -1.13 -1.23
C ASP A 37 -12.36 -1.02 0.08
N MET A 38 -11.72 -0.88 1.23
CA MET A 38 -12.42 -0.91 2.51
C MET A 38 -12.04 0.25 3.42
N GLY A 39 -13.04 1.05 3.82
CA GLY A 39 -12.90 2.01 4.91
C GLY A 39 -12.90 1.33 6.29
N PRO A 40 -12.70 2.08 7.39
CA PRO A 40 -12.62 1.54 8.76
C PRO A 40 -14.02 1.18 9.31
N ILE A 41 -14.64 0.13 8.76
CA ILE A 41 -16.03 -0.28 9.04
C ILE A 41 -16.13 -1.65 9.76
N LEU A 42 -15.10 -2.03 10.52
CA LEU A 42 -15.09 -3.27 11.32
C LEU A 42 -15.80 -3.09 12.68
N GLY A 43 -16.09 -4.18 13.38
CA GLY A 43 -16.63 -4.14 14.73
C GLY A 43 -15.74 -3.34 15.68
N SER A 44 -14.42 -3.55 15.65
CA SER A 44 -13.44 -2.79 16.42
C SER A 44 -13.39 -1.29 16.08
N TYR A 45 -13.94 -0.85 14.94
CA TYR A 45 -14.11 0.56 14.56
C TYR A 45 -15.53 1.09 14.83
N GLY A 46 -16.34 0.35 15.60
CA GLY A 46 -17.68 0.78 16.04
C GLY A 46 -18.83 0.40 15.10
N ASN A 47 -18.62 -0.47 14.10
CA ASN A 47 -19.71 -0.99 13.31
C ASN A 47 -20.42 -2.14 14.03
N GLU A 48 -21.67 -1.95 14.41
CA GLU A 48 -22.46 -2.92 15.16
C GLU A 48 -23.16 -3.96 14.27
N ILE A 49 -23.21 -3.73 12.95
CA ILE A 49 -23.94 -4.57 11.99
C ILE A 49 -23.07 -5.72 11.51
N ILE A 50 -21.80 -5.44 11.19
CA ILE A 50 -20.84 -6.41 10.63
C ILE A 50 -20.20 -7.20 11.77
N LYS A 51 -20.10 -8.52 11.60
CA LYS A 51 -19.40 -9.40 12.56
C LYS A 51 -18.00 -9.72 12.07
N THR A 52 -16.98 -9.15 12.74
CA THR A 52 -15.58 -9.33 12.42
C THR A 52 -14.74 -9.84 13.61
N PRO A 53 -15.11 -10.97 14.22
CA PRO A 53 -14.53 -11.42 15.48
C PRO A 53 -13.02 -11.68 15.42
N ASN A 54 -12.47 -12.08 14.27
CA ASN A 54 -11.04 -12.33 14.12
C ASN A 54 -10.24 -11.03 14.06
N LEU A 55 -10.71 -10.03 13.31
CA LEU A 55 -10.11 -8.70 13.24
C LEU A 55 -10.33 -7.92 14.54
N ASP A 56 -11.47 -8.08 15.20
CA ASP A 56 -11.74 -7.46 16.50
C ASP A 56 -10.81 -8.03 17.58
N LYS A 57 -10.55 -9.36 17.55
CA LYS A 57 -9.52 -9.99 18.39
C LYS A 57 -8.13 -9.44 18.06
N LEU A 58 -7.77 -9.33 16.78
CA LEU A 58 -6.49 -8.77 16.37
C LEU A 58 -6.31 -7.33 16.89
N ALA A 59 -7.35 -6.50 16.83
CA ALA A 59 -7.36 -5.15 17.37
C ALA A 59 -7.21 -5.11 18.89
N SER A 60 -7.86 -6.05 19.60
CA SER A 60 -7.75 -6.16 21.07
C SER A 60 -6.38 -6.64 21.53
N GLU A 61 -5.63 -7.35 20.70
CA GLU A 61 -4.27 -7.82 20.94
C GLU A 61 -3.18 -6.89 20.36
N GLY A 62 -3.56 -5.82 19.68
CA GLY A 62 -2.66 -4.88 19.01
C GLY A 62 -3.05 -3.42 19.22
N VAL A 63 -2.50 -2.55 18.38
CA VAL A 63 -2.81 -1.12 18.32
C VAL A 63 -3.72 -0.88 17.11
N ARG A 64 -4.82 -0.16 17.31
CA ARG A 64 -5.76 0.26 16.28
C ARG A 64 -5.58 1.74 15.97
N TYR A 65 -5.28 2.06 14.71
CA TYR A 65 -5.11 3.45 14.25
C TYR A 65 -6.42 3.96 13.67
N THR A 66 -6.86 5.17 14.09
CA THR A 66 -8.13 5.76 13.63
C THR A 66 -7.98 6.67 12.43
N ASN A 67 -6.80 7.26 12.24
CA ASN A 67 -6.49 8.24 11.20
C ASN A 67 -5.41 7.72 10.24
N ALA A 68 -5.61 6.52 9.69
CA ALA A 68 -4.76 5.97 8.65
C ALA A 68 -5.36 6.29 7.26
N TYR A 69 -4.52 6.83 6.36
CA TYR A 69 -4.96 7.33 5.06
C TYR A 69 -4.11 6.78 3.92
N SER A 70 -4.78 6.38 2.84
CA SER A 70 -4.15 6.19 1.55
C SER A 70 -3.75 7.54 0.94
N THR A 71 -2.74 7.53 0.07
CA THR A 71 -2.35 8.72 -0.72
C THR A 71 -3.23 8.92 -1.95
N VAL A 72 -3.94 7.88 -2.39
CA VAL A 72 -4.81 7.88 -3.58
C VAL A 72 -6.00 6.95 -3.35
N GLY A 73 -7.20 7.37 -3.72
CA GLY A 73 -8.42 6.58 -3.54
C GLY A 73 -8.60 5.44 -4.55
N VAL A 74 -7.51 4.86 -5.10
CA VAL A 74 -7.54 3.74 -6.05
C VAL A 74 -6.27 2.89 -5.95
N CYS A 75 -6.37 1.60 -6.32
CA CYS A 75 -5.39 0.56 -6.00
C CYS A 75 -3.95 0.87 -6.44
N ALA A 76 -3.69 0.99 -7.76
CA ALA A 76 -2.31 0.97 -8.26
C ALA A 76 -1.44 2.14 -7.76
N PRO A 77 -1.86 3.42 -7.80
CA PRO A 77 -1.05 4.52 -7.27
C PRO A 77 -0.93 4.49 -5.74
N SER A 78 -1.93 3.97 -5.02
CA SER A 78 -1.82 3.74 -3.58
C SER A 78 -0.75 2.68 -3.27
N ARG A 79 -0.84 1.50 -3.91
CA ARG A 79 0.13 0.40 -3.74
C ARG A 79 1.53 0.76 -4.19
N PHE A 80 1.66 1.65 -5.21
CA PHE A 80 2.94 2.25 -5.56
C PHE A 80 3.54 3.01 -4.37
N SER A 81 2.74 3.88 -3.72
CA SER A 81 3.22 4.65 -2.56
C SER A 81 3.62 3.74 -1.40
N ILE A 82 2.88 2.66 -1.16
CA ILE A 82 3.17 1.69 -0.09
C ILE A 82 4.50 0.95 -0.34
N ILE A 83 4.73 0.45 -1.56
CA ILE A 83 5.91 -0.38 -1.84
C ILE A 83 7.20 0.43 -2.00
N THR A 84 7.09 1.72 -2.39
CA THR A 84 8.22 2.62 -2.61
C THR A 84 8.50 3.56 -1.43
N GLY A 85 7.54 3.74 -0.52
CA GLY A 85 7.63 4.75 0.54
C GLY A 85 7.54 6.20 0.04
N MET A 86 7.04 6.43 -1.20
CA MET A 86 7.05 7.74 -1.88
C MET A 86 5.63 8.13 -2.32
N TYR A 87 5.34 9.44 -2.35
CA TYR A 87 4.12 9.91 -2.99
C TYR A 87 4.12 9.55 -4.48
N SER A 88 3.04 8.91 -4.95
CA SER A 88 2.86 8.60 -6.36
C SER A 88 2.86 9.86 -7.25
N ALA A 89 2.33 10.98 -6.76
CA ALA A 89 2.32 12.26 -7.47
C ALA A 89 3.73 12.87 -7.64
N ARG A 90 4.67 12.60 -6.74
CA ARG A 90 6.09 13.02 -6.88
C ARG A 90 6.77 12.35 -8.06
N LEU A 91 6.39 11.12 -8.37
CA LEU A 91 7.11 10.27 -9.32
C LEU A 91 6.32 10.00 -10.62
N GLY A 92 5.25 10.77 -10.88
CA GLY A 92 4.43 10.58 -12.08
C GLY A 92 3.60 9.28 -12.09
N ALA A 93 3.42 8.65 -10.92
CA ALA A 93 2.70 7.39 -10.73
C ALA A 93 1.26 7.57 -10.22
N HIS A 94 0.70 8.78 -10.30
CA HIS A 94 -0.59 9.18 -9.71
C HIS A 94 -1.82 8.80 -10.53
N ASN A 95 -1.64 8.51 -11.81
CA ASN A 95 -2.72 8.00 -12.67
C ASN A 95 -2.99 6.52 -12.40
N MET A 96 -4.21 6.03 -12.69
CA MET A 96 -4.44 4.58 -12.69
C MET A 96 -3.65 3.92 -13.82
N ARG A 97 -3.08 2.72 -13.56
CA ARG A 97 -2.32 1.97 -14.55
C ARG A 97 -3.09 1.82 -15.86
N THR A 98 -2.36 1.73 -16.94
CA THR A 98 -2.90 1.48 -18.28
C THR A 98 -2.69 0.05 -18.74
N GLY A 99 -1.72 -0.67 -18.18
CA GLY A 99 -1.34 -2.03 -18.55
C GLY A 99 -1.92 -3.11 -17.62
N ASP A 100 -1.85 -4.36 -18.07
CA ASP A 100 -2.30 -5.54 -17.32
C ASP A 100 -1.13 -6.13 -16.50
N TYR A 101 -0.71 -5.43 -15.46
CA TYR A 101 0.32 -5.85 -14.50
C TYR A 101 -0.12 -5.68 -13.03
N HIS A 102 -1.44 -5.81 -12.78
CA HIS A 102 -1.97 -5.85 -11.41
C HIS A 102 -1.50 -7.08 -10.63
N ASN A 103 -1.24 -8.19 -11.33
CA ASN A 103 -0.53 -9.35 -10.79
C ASN A 103 0.90 -9.36 -11.32
N TYR A 104 1.78 -10.10 -10.63
CA TYR A 104 3.14 -10.32 -11.13
C TYR A 104 3.12 -11.05 -12.47
N LYS A 105 3.97 -10.58 -13.39
CA LYS A 105 4.28 -11.24 -14.67
C LYS A 105 5.79 -11.45 -14.77
N THR A 106 6.19 -12.58 -15.32
CA THR A 106 7.60 -12.75 -15.70
C THR A 106 7.98 -11.75 -16.79
N PRO A 107 9.25 -11.39 -16.95
CA PRO A 107 9.67 -10.46 -18.00
C PRO A 107 9.21 -10.83 -19.41
N GLU A 108 9.08 -12.13 -19.69
CA GLU A 108 8.63 -12.68 -20.97
C GLU A 108 7.11 -12.53 -21.21
N GLU A 109 6.32 -12.44 -20.13
CA GLU A 109 4.87 -12.30 -20.18
C GLU A 109 4.41 -10.84 -20.31
N VAL A 110 5.32 -9.88 -20.08
CA VAL A 110 4.99 -8.44 -20.14
C VAL A 110 4.86 -7.99 -21.60
N SER A 111 3.74 -7.39 -21.94
CA SER A 111 3.50 -6.75 -23.23
C SER A 111 2.67 -5.48 -23.05
N HIS A 112 2.86 -4.51 -23.94
CA HIS A 112 2.18 -3.22 -23.88
C HIS A 112 1.51 -2.88 -25.20
N LYS A 113 0.27 -2.37 -25.13
CA LYS A 113 -0.50 -1.91 -26.29
C LYS A 113 -0.24 -0.42 -26.52
N ASN A 114 -0.05 -0.05 -27.78
CA ASN A 114 0.24 1.35 -28.15
C ASN A 114 -1.00 2.28 -28.05
N ASN A 115 -2.20 1.72 -28.08
CA ASN A 115 -3.45 2.46 -27.97
C ASN A 115 -4.48 1.64 -27.19
N ILE A 116 -5.01 2.21 -26.12
CA ILE A 116 -6.01 1.61 -25.24
C ILE A 116 -7.33 2.39 -25.25
N GLY A 117 -7.45 3.42 -26.12
CA GLY A 117 -8.65 4.25 -26.23
C GLY A 117 -8.82 5.23 -25.06
N VAL A 118 -7.75 5.50 -24.29
CA VAL A 118 -7.72 6.49 -23.21
C VAL A 118 -6.97 7.73 -23.68
N ILE A 119 -7.49 8.90 -23.36
CA ILE A 119 -6.88 10.20 -23.65
C ILE A 119 -6.56 10.95 -22.36
N ASP A 120 -5.47 11.70 -22.35
CA ASP A 120 -5.10 12.56 -21.22
C ASP A 120 -5.87 13.90 -21.23
N LYS A 121 -5.63 14.74 -20.20
CA LYS A 121 -6.24 16.06 -20.05
C LYS A 121 -5.87 17.06 -21.18
N ALA A 122 -4.85 16.74 -21.99
CA ALA A 122 -4.43 17.55 -23.14
C ALA A 122 -4.93 16.96 -24.47
N GLY A 123 -5.73 15.89 -24.45
CA GLY A 123 -6.34 15.27 -25.64
C GLY A 123 -5.43 14.27 -26.37
N PHE A 124 -4.32 13.83 -25.77
CA PHE A 124 -3.42 12.85 -26.38
C PHE A 124 -3.75 11.42 -25.97
N ASN A 125 -3.63 10.48 -26.91
CA ASN A 125 -3.74 9.05 -26.61
C ASN A 125 -2.64 8.60 -25.64
N ILE A 126 -3.02 7.76 -24.68
CA ILE A 126 -2.13 7.14 -23.71
C ILE A 126 -1.94 5.67 -24.08
N PRO A 127 -0.67 5.19 -24.21
CA PRO A 127 -0.37 3.78 -24.38
C PRO A 127 -0.48 3.02 -23.05
N GLU A 128 -0.37 1.70 -23.09
CA GLU A 128 0.06 0.96 -21.91
C GLU A 128 1.53 1.32 -21.62
N TYR A 129 1.84 1.66 -20.37
CA TYR A 129 3.19 2.01 -19.94
C TYR A 129 3.42 1.64 -18.49
N GLU A 130 4.67 1.54 -18.11
CA GLU A 130 5.11 1.38 -16.73
C GLU A 130 5.83 2.65 -16.26
N VAL A 131 5.63 3.00 -14.99
CA VAL A 131 6.33 4.12 -14.36
C VAL A 131 7.82 3.78 -14.22
N VAL A 132 8.68 4.73 -14.54
CA VAL A 132 10.13 4.65 -14.29
C VAL A 132 10.47 5.48 -13.06
N THR A 133 10.95 4.81 -12.02
CA THR A 133 11.36 5.49 -10.78
C THR A 133 12.78 6.07 -10.90
N PRO A 134 13.16 7.08 -10.10
CA PRO A 134 14.56 7.45 -9.92
C PRO A 134 15.43 6.24 -9.55
N PRO A 135 16.74 6.21 -9.90
CA PRO A 135 17.61 5.04 -9.72
C PRO A 135 17.65 4.47 -8.30
N HIS A 136 17.53 5.33 -7.31
CA HIS A 136 17.60 4.96 -5.89
C HIS A 136 16.25 4.50 -5.31
N VAL A 137 15.12 4.72 -6.00
CA VAL A 137 13.79 4.32 -5.55
C VAL A 137 13.49 2.91 -6.01
N LYS A 138 13.35 2.00 -5.05
CA LYS A 138 13.11 0.57 -5.25
C LYS A 138 12.04 0.06 -4.29
N PRO A 139 11.46 -1.12 -4.54
CA PRO A 139 10.63 -1.80 -3.56
C PRO A 139 11.40 -2.00 -2.25
N PHE A 140 10.81 -1.61 -1.10
CA PHE A 140 11.48 -1.78 0.18
C PHE A 140 11.78 -3.25 0.51
N THR A 141 11.10 -4.18 -0.12
CA THR A 141 11.34 -5.62 -0.01
C THR A 141 12.71 -6.05 -0.48
N GLU A 142 13.33 -5.33 -1.44
CA GLU A 142 14.73 -5.58 -1.80
C GLU A 142 15.68 -5.29 -0.62
N ILE A 143 15.35 -4.36 0.27
CA ILE A 143 16.13 -4.11 1.49
C ILE A 143 15.99 -5.30 2.44
N LEU A 144 14.77 -5.80 2.64
CA LEU A 144 14.52 -6.97 3.48
C LEU A 144 15.25 -8.21 2.95
N ARG A 145 15.22 -8.45 1.64
CA ARG A 145 15.93 -9.55 1.00
C ARG A 145 17.46 -9.46 1.20
N LYS A 146 18.03 -8.25 1.14
CA LYS A 146 19.46 -8.00 1.45
C LYS A 146 19.82 -8.35 2.89
N GLU A 147 18.88 -8.17 3.81
CA GLU A 147 19.01 -8.49 5.23
C GLU A 147 18.65 -9.96 5.54
N GLY A 148 18.44 -10.79 4.52
CA GLY A 148 18.21 -12.22 4.64
C GLY A 148 16.78 -12.65 4.93
N TYR A 149 15.79 -11.79 4.73
CA TYR A 149 14.38 -12.14 4.82
C TYR A 149 13.90 -12.84 3.56
N TYR A 150 13.13 -13.91 3.73
CA TYR A 150 12.34 -14.48 2.65
C TYR A 150 11.09 -13.59 2.45
N CYS A 151 10.98 -12.96 1.28
CA CYS A 151 9.89 -12.06 0.94
C CYS A 151 8.94 -12.73 -0.04
N ALA A 152 7.69 -12.97 0.37
CA ALA A 152 6.67 -13.61 -0.45
C ALA A 152 5.39 -12.79 -0.53
N ASN A 153 4.72 -12.83 -1.69
CA ASN A 153 3.48 -12.10 -1.94
C ASN A 153 2.47 -13.00 -2.65
N ASN A 154 1.27 -13.16 -2.08
CA ASN A 154 0.23 -13.91 -2.77
C ASN A 154 -0.43 -13.05 -3.85
N PHE A 155 0.07 -13.15 -5.07
CA PHE A 155 -0.36 -12.67 -6.38
C PHE A 155 -0.45 -11.15 -6.62
N LYS A 156 -1.19 -10.35 -5.84
CA LYS A 156 -1.45 -8.96 -6.19
C LYS A 156 -0.26 -8.04 -5.86
N CYS A 157 0.29 -7.43 -6.89
CA CYS A 157 1.32 -6.39 -6.81
C CYS A 157 0.72 -5.00 -7.05
N ASP A 158 0.31 -4.71 -8.27
CA ASP A 158 -0.42 -3.50 -8.67
C ASP A 158 0.34 -2.20 -8.35
N TYR A 159 1.61 -2.09 -8.79
CA TYR A 159 2.53 -1.03 -8.37
C TYR A 159 2.77 0.06 -9.41
N GLN A 160 1.91 0.25 -10.42
CA GLN A 160 2.15 1.14 -11.58
C GLN A 160 3.31 0.70 -12.50
N PHE A 161 3.90 -0.42 -12.18
CA PHE A 161 4.91 -1.13 -12.96
C PHE A 161 4.78 -2.63 -12.68
N ASN A 162 5.25 -3.46 -13.60
CA ASN A 162 5.39 -4.88 -13.30
C ASN A 162 6.44 -5.08 -12.22
N ALA A 163 6.10 -5.78 -11.14
CA ALA A 163 7.04 -5.98 -10.03
C ALA A 163 8.34 -6.63 -10.55
N PRO A 164 9.52 -6.02 -10.27
CA PRO A 164 10.76 -6.65 -10.67
C PRO A 164 10.91 -8.01 -10.00
N PHE A 165 11.47 -9.00 -10.70
CA PHE A 165 11.74 -10.34 -10.16
C PHE A 165 12.71 -10.33 -8.96
N THR A 166 13.34 -9.18 -8.72
CA THR A 166 14.21 -8.94 -7.55
C THR A 166 13.44 -8.47 -6.32
N ALA A 167 12.18 -8.01 -6.46
CA ALA A 167 11.39 -7.50 -5.35
C ALA A 167 10.94 -8.58 -4.37
N TRP A 168 10.69 -9.78 -4.86
CA TRP A 168 10.15 -10.91 -4.11
C TRP A 168 10.95 -12.18 -4.37
N ASP A 169 11.04 -13.06 -3.37
CA ASP A 169 11.55 -14.42 -3.57
C ASP A 169 10.53 -15.27 -4.29
N GLU A 170 9.24 -15.06 -3.99
CA GLU A 170 8.16 -15.74 -4.68
C GLU A 170 6.89 -14.89 -4.74
N VAL A 171 6.20 -14.92 -5.90
CA VAL A 171 4.88 -14.34 -6.10
C VAL A 171 4.00 -15.36 -6.82
N SER A 172 2.97 -15.86 -6.15
CA SER A 172 1.96 -16.74 -6.76
C SER A 172 0.68 -16.75 -5.93
N SER A 173 -0.43 -17.20 -6.51
CA SER A 173 -1.70 -17.33 -5.78
C SER A 173 -1.69 -18.40 -4.67
N THR A 174 -0.68 -19.25 -4.65
CA THR A 174 -0.54 -20.37 -3.72
C THR A 174 0.61 -20.21 -2.73
N VAL A 175 1.49 -19.21 -2.93
CA VAL A 175 2.64 -18.99 -2.04
C VAL A 175 2.20 -18.68 -0.62
N SER A 176 2.97 -19.18 0.33
CA SER A 176 2.75 -19.06 1.76
C SER A 176 4.06 -18.75 2.48
N PHE A 177 3.99 -18.21 3.68
CA PHE A 177 5.15 -18.11 4.57
C PHE A 177 5.80 -19.47 4.89
N ARG A 178 5.10 -20.59 4.65
CA ARG A 178 5.60 -21.95 4.84
C ARG A 178 6.61 -22.40 3.77
N ASP A 179 6.61 -21.72 2.61
CA ASP A 179 7.51 -22.06 1.49
C ASP A 179 8.94 -21.55 1.69
N ARG A 180 9.17 -20.76 2.76
CA ARG A 180 10.49 -20.24 3.11
C ARG A 180 11.49 -21.34 3.42
N PRO A 181 12.79 -21.12 3.18
CA PRO A 181 13.83 -22.00 3.70
C PRO A 181 13.72 -22.12 5.23
N LYS A 182 14.06 -23.30 5.75
CA LYS A 182 14.02 -23.58 7.18
C LYS A 182 14.77 -22.50 7.97
N ASP A 183 14.19 -22.07 9.10
CA ASP A 183 14.75 -21.08 10.05
C ASP A 183 15.01 -19.68 9.47
N THR A 184 14.55 -19.40 8.24
CA THR A 184 14.65 -18.07 7.62
C THR A 184 13.53 -17.17 8.12
N PRO A 185 13.81 -15.93 8.58
CA PRO A 185 12.77 -14.96 8.88
C PRO A 185 12.06 -14.54 7.58
N PHE A 186 10.80 -14.14 7.69
CA PHE A 186 10.00 -13.83 6.51
C PHE A 186 9.23 -12.51 6.62
N PHE A 187 9.00 -11.92 5.45
CA PHE A 187 8.00 -10.91 5.19
C PHE A 187 6.99 -11.49 4.20
N TYR A 188 5.76 -11.68 4.65
CA TYR A 188 4.71 -12.28 3.84
C TYR A 188 3.53 -11.33 3.67
N VAL A 189 3.11 -11.07 2.43
CA VAL A 189 1.91 -10.31 2.12
C VAL A 189 0.81 -11.27 1.70
N TRP A 190 -0.27 -11.29 2.46
CA TRP A 190 -1.49 -11.99 2.12
C TRP A 190 -2.55 -10.99 1.67
N ASN A 191 -2.84 -10.97 0.36
CA ASN A 191 -3.87 -10.13 -0.23
C ASN A 191 -5.19 -10.88 -0.32
N THR A 192 -6.31 -10.17 -0.15
CA THR A 192 -7.63 -10.70 -0.40
C THR A 192 -8.45 -9.75 -1.26
N LEU A 193 -9.11 -10.32 -2.29
CA LEU A 193 -10.02 -9.58 -3.17
C LEU A 193 -11.49 -9.63 -2.70
N LEU A 194 -11.78 -10.23 -1.55
CA LEU A 194 -13.17 -10.43 -1.10
C LEU A 194 -13.93 -9.11 -0.92
N THR A 195 -13.23 -8.02 -0.61
CA THR A 195 -13.81 -6.68 -0.40
C THR A 195 -13.72 -5.78 -1.62
N HIS A 196 -13.03 -6.21 -2.71
CA HIS A 196 -12.92 -5.43 -3.94
C HIS A 196 -14.30 -5.13 -4.56
N GLU A 197 -14.45 -3.96 -5.20
CA GLU A 197 -15.73 -3.52 -5.79
C GLU A 197 -16.37 -4.57 -6.71
N SER A 198 -15.56 -5.37 -7.45
CA SER A 198 -16.10 -6.42 -8.32
C SER A 198 -16.85 -7.51 -7.56
N ARG A 199 -16.53 -7.72 -6.29
CA ARG A 199 -17.17 -8.77 -5.49
C ARG A 199 -18.60 -8.45 -5.10
N ILE A 200 -19.04 -7.21 -5.31
CA ILE A 200 -20.44 -6.86 -5.15
C ILE A 200 -21.29 -7.58 -6.20
N TRP A 201 -20.89 -7.57 -7.49
CA TRP A 201 -21.63 -8.27 -8.54
C TRP A 201 -21.19 -9.72 -8.74
N GLU A 202 -19.89 -10.04 -8.69
CA GLU A 202 -19.38 -11.39 -8.91
C GLU A 202 -19.86 -12.39 -7.84
N ARG A 203 -20.14 -11.91 -6.64
CA ARG A 203 -20.69 -12.68 -5.54
C ARG A 203 -22.18 -12.43 -5.30
N GLY A 204 -22.86 -11.77 -6.24
CA GLY A 204 -24.29 -11.43 -6.13
C GLY A 204 -25.21 -12.64 -5.86
N ASN A 205 -24.83 -13.84 -6.33
CA ASN A 205 -25.56 -15.10 -6.12
C ASN A 205 -25.22 -15.82 -4.80
N LYS A 206 -24.25 -15.32 -4.01
CA LYS A 206 -23.94 -15.94 -2.70
C LYS A 206 -24.94 -15.48 -1.65
N PRO A 207 -25.28 -16.30 -0.65
CA PRO A 207 -26.13 -15.87 0.46
C PRO A 207 -25.59 -14.60 1.12
N LEU A 208 -26.48 -13.72 1.56
CA LEU A 208 -26.16 -12.60 2.43
C LEU A 208 -26.05 -13.10 3.88
N THR A 209 -25.05 -12.64 4.60
CA THR A 209 -24.92 -12.86 6.05
C THR A 209 -25.42 -11.64 6.85
N VAL A 210 -25.53 -10.49 6.19
CA VAL A 210 -26.10 -9.25 6.72
C VAL A 210 -27.41 -8.96 6.01
N SER A 211 -28.48 -8.67 6.77
CA SER A 211 -29.80 -8.33 6.21
C SER A 211 -29.79 -6.96 5.56
N PRO A 212 -30.38 -6.79 4.37
CA PRO A 212 -30.57 -5.46 3.76
C PRO A 212 -31.38 -4.50 4.64
N GLU A 213 -32.26 -5.00 5.50
CA GLU A 213 -33.08 -4.20 6.42
C GLU A 213 -32.27 -3.57 7.55
N ASP A 214 -31.15 -4.21 7.96
CA ASP A 214 -30.28 -3.72 9.03
C ASP A 214 -29.34 -2.60 8.57
N ILE A 215 -29.25 -2.33 7.24
CA ILE A 215 -28.29 -1.39 6.68
C ILE A 215 -28.61 0.05 7.07
N LYS A 216 -27.64 0.74 7.66
CA LYS A 216 -27.63 2.20 7.81
C LYS A 216 -27.10 2.82 6.50
N ILE A 217 -27.99 3.43 5.73
CA ILE A 217 -27.65 4.01 4.41
C ILE A 217 -27.02 5.39 4.63
N PRO A 218 -25.85 5.71 4.01
CA PRO A 218 -25.34 7.08 3.96
C PRO A 218 -26.36 8.05 3.34
N SER A 219 -26.45 9.27 3.86
CA SER A 219 -27.48 10.27 3.45
C SER A 219 -27.46 10.60 1.95
N TYR A 220 -26.30 10.43 1.31
CA TYR A 220 -26.15 10.66 -0.13
C TYR A 220 -26.60 9.47 -1.01
N PHE A 221 -27.21 8.46 -0.43
CA PHE A 221 -27.90 7.40 -1.18
C PHE A 221 -29.37 7.36 -0.85
N PRO A 222 -30.28 7.23 -1.83
CA PRO A 222 -31.69 7.01 -1.58
C PRO A 222 -31.93 5.64 -0.96
N ASP A 223 -32.94 5.55 -0.11
CA ASP A 223 -33.38 4.28 0.49
C ASP A 223 -34.20 3.46 -0.50
N ILE A 224 -33.50 2.64 -1.30
CA ILE A 224 -34.08 1.76 -2.30
C ILE A 224 -33.47 0.34 -2.19
N PRO A 225 -34.20 -0.68 -2.65
CA PRO A 225 -33.75 -2.08 -2.53
C PRO A 225 -32.35 -2.35 -3.11
N GLU A 226 -32.01 -1.73 -4.24
CA GLU A 226 -30.71 -1.90 -4.89
C GLU A 226 -29.55 -1.40 -4.03
N VAL A 227 -29.74 -0.26 -3.36
CA VAL A 227 -28.75 0.32 -2.43
C VAL A 227 -28.58 -0.57 -1.20
N ARG A 228 -29.70 -0.98 -0.58
CA ARG A 228 -29.65 -1.86 0.59
C ARG A 228 -28.98 -3.19 0.29
N ASN A 229 -29.34 -3.83 -0.84
CA ASN A 229 -28.78 -5.11 -1.24
C ASN A 229 -27.27 -5.04 -1.51
N ASP A 230 -26.79 -4.04 -2.25
CA ASP A 230 -25.38 -3.92 -2.58
C ASP A 230 -24.51 -3.56 -1.36
N ILE A 231 -25.03 -2.75 -0.41
CA ILE A 231 -24.36 -2.49 0.86
C ILE A 231 -24.35 -3.75 1.74
N ALA A 232 -25.45 -4.51 1.82
CA ALA A 232 -25.51 -5.78 2.53
C ALA A 232 -24.54 -6.82 1.94
N ARG A 233 -24.39 -6.83 0.61
CA ARG A 233 -23.39 -7.65 -0.10
C ARG A 233 -21.96 -7.24 0.28
N LYS A 234 -21.64 -5.94 0.26
CA LYS A 234 -20.37 -5.41 0.73
C LYS A 234 -20.06 -5.89 2.15
N TYR A 235 -21.01 -5.78 3.06
CA TYR A 235 -20.87 -6.18 4.47
C TYR A 235 -20.67 -7.70 4.61
N SER A 236 -21.46 -8.49 3.91
CA SER A 236 -21.31 -9.96 3.88
C SER A 236 -19.95 -10.41 3.31
N ASN A 237 -19.39 -9.65 2.38
CA ASN A 237 -18.05 -9.91 1.85
C ASN A 237 -16.96 -9.61 2.88
N ILE A 238 -17.13 -8.60 3.74
CA ILE A 238 -16.21 -8.28 4.84
C ILE A 238 -16.23 -9.39 5.89
N GLU A 239 -17.40 -9.92 6.27
CA GLU A 239 -17.48 -11.05 7.18
C GLU A 239 -16.81 -12.33 6.60
N ALA A 240 -16.96 -12.56 5.29
CA ALA A 240 -16.26 -13.64 4.61
C ALA A 240 -14.73 -13.44 4.59
N MET A 241 -14.26 -12.21 4.48
CA MET A 241 -12.83 -11.85 4.58
C MET A 241 -12.32 -12.06 6.00
N ASP A 242 -13.04 -11.62 7.03
CA ASP A 242 -12.67 -11.81 8.44
C ASP A 242 -12.44 -13.29 8.77
N LYS A 243 -13.32 -14.18 8.28
CA LYS A 243 -13.14 -15.63 8.44
C LYS A 243 -11.82 -16.11 7.84
N LYS A 244 -11.45 -15.62 6.66
CA LYS A 244 -10.16 -15.97 6.01
C LYS A 244 -8.95 -15.42 6.75
N VAL A 245 -9.07 -14.24 7.34
CA VAL A 245 -8.05 -13.68 8.24
C VAL A 245 -7.85 -14.59 9.46
N GLY A 246 -8.95 -15.05 10.07
CA GLY A 246 -8.88 -16.01 11.17
C GLY A 246 -8.17 -17.33 10.78
N GLU A 247 -8.45 -17.87 9.59
CA GLU A 247 -7.77 -19.06 9.07
C GLU A 247 -6.24 -18.84 8.96
N LEU A 248 -5.79 -17.67 8.49
CA LEU A 248 -4.37 -17.33 8.39
C LEU A 248 -3.71 -17.18 9.76
N ILE A 249 -4.35 -16.49 10.69
CA ILE A 249 -3.83 -16.32 12.06
C ILE A 249 -3.70 -17.68 12.75
N ASN A 250 -4.69 -18.55 12.60
CA ASN A 250 -4.65 -19.92 13.15
C ASN A 250 -3.51 -20.77 12.54
N GLN A 251 -3.15 -20.54 11.27
CA GLN A 251 -1.98 -21.18 10.67
C GLN A 251 -0.68 -20.74 11.34
N LEU A 252 -0.52 -19.43 11.60
CA LEU A 252 0.66 -18.90 12.31
C LEU A 252 0.74 -19.45 13.74
N GLU A 253 -0.40 -19.57 14.43
CA GLU A 253 -0.47 -20.11 15.78
C GLU A 253 -0.12 -21.60 15.80
N SER A 254 -0.71 -22.40 14.90
CA SER A 254 -0.45 -23.85 14.82
C SER A 254 1.00 -24.18 14.45
N ASP A 255 1.66 -23.30 13.71
CA ASP A 255 3.09 -23.45 13.35
C ASP A 255 4.03 -22.90 14.46
N GLY A 256 3.48 -22.40 15.57
CA GLY A 256 4.28 -21.81 16.67
C GLY A 256 4.99 -20.51 16.28
N LEU A 257 4.48 -19.78 15.27
CA LEU A 257 5.10 -18.58 14.74
C LEU A 257 4.45 -17.28 15.23
N LEU A 258 3.20 -17.35 15.74
CA LEU A 258 2.40 -16.18 16.08
C LEU A 258 3.12 -15.22 17.05
N GLU A 259 3.78 -15.77 18.09
CA GLU A 259 4.48 -14.99 19.12
C GLU A 259 5.88 -14.48 18.67
N ASN A 260 6.28 -14.75 17.43
CA ASN A 260 7.47 -14.18 16.81
C ASN A 260 7.12 -13.41 15.51
N THR A 261 5.84 -13.05 15.32
CA THR A 261 5.35 -12.42 14.09
C THR A 261 4.60 -11.13 14.38
N ILE A 262 5.01 -10.05 13.72
CA ILE A 262 4.27 -8.79 13.65
C ILE A 262 3.18 -8.97 12.59
N ILE A 263 1.92 -8.70 12.94
CA ILE A 263 0.80 -8.74 12.00
C ILE A 263 0.28 -7.33 11.77
N MET A 264 0.20 -6.90 10.51
CA MET A 264 -0.36 -5.60 10.12
C MET A 264 -1.54 -5.84 9.18
N PHE A 265 -2.74 -5.45 9.61
CA PHE A 265 -3.95 -5.47 8.79
C PHE A 265 -4.25 -4.08 8.25
N TRP A 266 -4.49 -3.96 6.95
CA TRP A 266 -4.78 -2.68 6.28
C TRP A 266 -5.55 -2.88 4.96
N SER A 267 -6.24 -1.81 4.50
CA SER A 267 -6.81 -1.73 3.15
C SER A 267 -5.98 -0.81 2.27
N ASP A 268 -5.93 -1.06 0.96
CA ASP A 268 -5.13 -0.24 0.03
C ASP A 268 -5.69 1.17 -0.20
N HIS A 269 -6.99 1.37 -0.05
CA HIS A 269 -7.68 2.67 0.00
C HIS A 269 -9.07 2.51 0.65
N GLY A 270 -9.84 3.59 0.70
CA GLY A 270 -11.17 3.61 1.30
C GLY A 270 -12.21 2.75 0.58
N GLY A 271 -13.49 2.96 0.86
CA GLY A 271 -14.57 2.05 0.47
C GLY A 271 -14.78 1.86 -1.03
N ASN A 272 -15.64 0.90 -1.40
CA ASN A 272 -15.83 0.41 -2.77
C ASN A 272 -17.10 0.95 -3.48
N LEU A 273 -17.84 1.85 -2.86
CA LEU A 273 -19.08 2.44 -3.42
C LEU A 273 -18.80 3.79 -4.09
N LEU A 274 -19.84 4.37 -4.72
CA LEU A 274 -19.81 5.75 -5.22
C LEU A 274 -19.42 6.70 -4.07
N ARG A 275 -18.68 7.77 -4.39
CA ARG A 275 -18.11 8.76 -3.45
C ARG A 275 -17.07 8.17 -2.48
N GLN A 276 -16.72 6.89 -2.58
CA GLN A 276 -15.68 6.23 -1.80
C GLN A 276 -14.48 5.93 -2.69
N LYS A 277 -14.49 4.84 -3.46
CA LYS A 277 -13.42 4.55 -4.42
C LYS A 277 -13.31 5.66 -5.46
N ARG A 278 -12.10 6.06 -5.80
CA ARG A 278 -11.75 7.16 -6.71
C ARG A 278 -12.01 8.57 -6.16
N ALA A 279 -12.33 8.71 -4.87
CA ALA A 279 -12.48 9.99 -4.21
C ALA A 279 -11.26 10.37 -3.37
N VAL A 280 -11.06 11.67 -3.14
CA VAL A 280 -9.98 12.22 -2.32
C VAL A 280 -10.45 12.68 -0.93
N GLY A 281 -11.73 12.51 -0.64
CA GLY A 281 -12.31 12.78 0.67
C GLY A 281 -11.99 11.66 1.68
N ASN A 282 -12.48 11.83 2.90
CA ASN A 282 -12.24 10.87 3.99
C ASN A 282 -12.71 9.46 3.63
N SER A 283 -13.88 9.31 3.03
CA SER A 283 -14.45 8.01 2.66
C SER A 283 -13.66 7.27 1.57
N GLY A 284 -12.86 8.00 0.78
CA GLY A 284 -11.99 7.43 -0.26
C GLY A 284 -10.58 7.12 0.22
N LEU A 285 -10.10 7.78 1.27
CA LEU A 285 -8.72 7.70 1.73
C LEU A 285 -8.55 7.04 3.10
N ASN A 286 -9.51 7.19 4.02
CA ASN A 286 -9.42 6.61 5.36
C ASN A 286 -9.60 5.09 5.31
N VAL A 287 -8.68 4.36 5.93
CA VAL A 287 -8.58 2.91 5.92
C VAL A 287 -8.43 2.35 7.34
N PRO A 288 -8.82 1.10 7.58
CA PRO A 288 -8.44 0.43 8.82
C PRO A 288 -6.93 0.16 8.81
N LEU A 289 -6.30 0.33 9.95
CA LEU A 289 -4.93 -0.10 10.22
C LEU A 289 -4.85 -0.67 11.63
N ILE A 290 -4.44 -1.93 11.74
CA ILE A 290 -4.24 -2.63 13.02
C ILE A 290 -2.84 -3.24 12.99
N ILE A 291 -2.05 -3.03 14.05
CA ILE A 291 -0.72 -3.63 14.21
C ILE A 291 -0.69 -4.44 15.49
N ARG A 292 -0.55 -5.77 15.38
CA ARG A 292 -0.29 -6.66 16.49
C ARG A 292 1.20 -6.97 16.59
N TYR A 293 1.75 -6.69 17.74
CA TYR A 293 3.14 -7.03 18.07
C TYR A 293 3.24 -8.43 18.70
N PRO A 294 4.38 -9.13 18.60
CA PRO A 294 4.58 -10.47 19.16
C PRO A 294 4.29 -10.57 20.65
N ASP A 295 4.77 -9.60 21.41
CA ASP A 295 4.61 -9.50 22.87
C ASP A 295 3.28 -8.86 23.30
N LYS A 296 2.36 -8.65 22.35
CA LYS A 296 1.11 -7.90 22.55
C LYS A 296 1.33 -6.53 23.19
N LYS A 297 2.48 -5.91 22.89
CA LYS A 297 2.80 -4.56 23.34
C LYS A 297 1.68 -3.60 22.93
N ASN A 298 1.22 -2.79 23.87
CA ASN A 298 0.15 -1.81 23.68
C ASN A 298 -1.19 -2.45 23.23
N ALA A 299 -1.48 -3.70 23.65
CA ALA A 299 -2.70 -4.41 23.30
C ALA A 299 -3.96 -3.61 23.71
N GLY A 300 -4.88 -3.44 22.74
CA GLY A 300 -6.12 -2.69 22.91
C GLY A 300 -5.97 -1.16 22.85
N GLU A 301 -4.76 -0.64 22.62
CA GLU A 301 -4.53 0.79 22.47
C GLU A 301 -5.20 1.31 21.18
N VAL A 302 -5.71 2.54 21.27
CA VAL A 302 -6.23 3.31 20.14
C VAL A 302 -5.31 4.48 19.90
N ASP A 303 -4.71 4.52 18.72
CA ASP A 303 -3.80 5.59 18.31
C ASP A 303 -4.51 6.47 17.26
N ASP A 304 -4.64 7.75 17.55
CA ASP A 304 -5.31 8.74 16.70
C ASP A 304 -4.33 9.59 15.86
N ARG A 305 -3.02 9.28 15.92
CA ARG A 305 -2.04 9.95 15.06
C ARG A 305 -2.37 9.76 13.59
N ILE A 306 -1.99 10.74 12.78
CA ILE A 306 -2.14 10.64 11.33
C ILE A 306 -1.05 9.73 10.77
N VAL A 307 -1.48 8.70 10.05
CA VAL A 307 -0.64 7.74 9.36
C VAL A 307 -0.96 7.79 7.86
N SER A 308 0.06 7.82 7.02
CA SER A 308 -0.09 7.57 5.59
C SER A 308 0.31 6.13 5.28
N LEU A 309 -0.39 5.45 4.37
CA LEU A 309 -0.05 4.06 4.02
C LEU A 309 1.39 3.91 3.48
N MET A 310 2.00 4.95 2.94
CA MET A 310 3.42 4.93 2.57
C MET A 310 4.36 4.81 3.79
N ASP A 311 3.86 5.00 5.01
CA ASP A 311 4.59 4.84 6.27
C ASP A 311 4.78 3.36 6.65
N LEU A 312 4.03 2.43 6.02
CA LEU A 312 4.08 1.00 6.35
C LEU A 312 5.44 0.36 6.05
N GLY A 313 6.04 0.66 4.88
CA GLY A 313 7.37 0.15 4.53
C GLY A 313 8.46 0.58 5.50
N PRO A 314 8.68 1.89 5.75
CA PRO A 314 9.64 2.37 6.73
C PRO A 314 9.33 1.88 8.16
N THR A 315 8.07 1.67 8.53
CA THR A 315 7.70 1.08 9.82
C THR A 315 8.15 -0.36 9.94
N VAL A 316 7.96 -1.19 8.92
CA VAL A 316 8.48 -2.56 8.89
C VAL A 316 9.99 -2.56 9.07
N LEU A 317 10.71 -1.76 8.29
CA LEU A 317 12.17 -1.66 8.41
C LEU A 317 12.58 -1.26 9.83
N SER A 318 11.93 -0.24 10.41
CA SER A 318 12.20 0.25 11.77
C SER A 318 11.95 -0.80 12.85
N LEU A 319 10.85 -1.54 12.76
CA LEU A 319 10.50 -2.64 13.69
C LEU A 319 11.52 -3.81 13.62
N LEU A 320 12.11 -4.01 12.45
CA LEU A 320 13.16 -5.01 12.23
C LEU A 320 14.57 -4.48 12.50
N ASN A 321 14.71 -3.29 13.09
CA ASN A 321 15.97 -2.58 13.37
C ASN A 321 16.80 -2.24 12.11
N ILE A 322 16.18 -2.21 10.94
CA ILE A 322 16.77 -1.80 9.67
C ILE A 322 16.46 -0.31 9.48
N LYS A 323 17.50 0.49 9.16
CA LYS A 323 17.31 1.93 8.98
C LYS A 323 16.59 2.22 7.66
N PRO A 324 15.43 2.93 7.67
CA PRO A 324 14.76 3.34 6.46
C PRO A 324 15.62 4.30 5.61
N PRO A 325 15.52 4.23 4.27
CA PRO A 325 16.18 5.18 3.37
C PRO A 325 15.74 6.62 3.61
N LYS A 326 16.68 7.57 3.57
CA LYS A 326 16.41 8.99 3.81
C LYS A 326 15.53 9.67 2.75
N HIS A 327 15.43 9.08 1.58
CA HIS A 327 14.63 9.64 0.47
C HIS A 327 13.14 9.29 0.54
N TYR A 328 12.73 8.47 1.51
CA TYR A 328 11.31 8.16 1.67
C TYR A 328 10.53 9.40 2.13
N ASP A 329 9.34 9.59 1.55
CA ASP A 329 8.31 10.49 2.08
C ASP A 329 7.58 9.84 3.26
N GLY A 330 7.57 8.52 3.29
CA GLY A 330 7.04 7.68 4.36
C GLY A 330 7.88 7.79 5.63
N LYS A 331 7.22 7.78 6.79
CA LYS A 331 7.82 7.86 8.12
C LYS A 331 7.59 6.58 8.90
N ALA A 332 8.57 6.13 9.67
CA ALA A 332 8.34 5.02 10.59
C ALA A 332 7.46 5.49 11.77
N ILE A 333 6.33 4.84 11.98
CA ILE A 333 5.40 5.15 13.08
C ILE A 333 5.65 4.31 14.34
N ALA A 334 6.57 3.36 14.27
CA ALA A 334 6.96 2.50 15.38
C ALA A 334 8.37 1.93 15.17
N GLY A 335 8.97 1.40 16.24
CA GLY A 335 10.27 0.72 16.21
C GLY A 335 11.45 1.64 16.51
N ARG A 336 12.66 1.15 16.19
CA ARG A 336 13.90 1.85 16.54
C ARG A 336 14.06 3.22 15.88
N TYR A 337 13.50 3.39 14.70
CA TYR A 337 13.63 4.61 13.89
C TYR A 337 12.29 5.33 13.77
N GLU A 338 11.44 5.22 14.81
CA GLU A 338 10.19 5.96 14.89
C GLU A 338 10.42 7.46 14.74
N GLU A 339 9.57 8.11 13.95
CA GLU A 339 9.64 9.53 13.64
C GLU A 339 8.43 10.28 14.22
N GLU A 340 8.55 11.59 14.29
CA GLU A 340 7.46 12.48 14.72
C GLU A 340 6.22 12.32 13.83
N ALA A 341 5.04 12.28 14.48
CA ALA A 341 3.76 12.11 13.79
C ALA A 341 3.51 13.21 12.74
N ARG A 342 2.80 12.85 11.68
CA ARG A 342 2.36 13.80 10.65
C ARG A 342 1.29 14.74 11.20
N LYS A 343 1.31 16.00 10.77
CA LYS A 343 0.22 16.93 11.04
C LYS A 343 -0.93 16.76 10.04
N TYR A 344 -0.63 16.34 8.82
CA TYR A 344 -1.58 16.19 7.73
C TYR A 344 -1.33 14.92 6.93
N ALA A 345 -2.41 14.32 6.41
CA ALA A 345 -2.37 13.41 5.28
C ALA A 345 -2.75 14.18 4.00
N PHE A 346 -2.21 13.75 2.85
CA PHE A 346 -2.47 14.36 1.56
C PHE A 346 -2.98 13.30 0.58
N GLY A 347 -4.02 13.67 -0.18
CA GLY A 347 -4.65 12.82 -1.19
C GLY A 347 -4.60 13.40 -2.59
N THR A 348 -4.54 12.52 -3.59
CA THR A 348 -4.57 12.88 -5.01
C THR A 348 -5.61 12.07 -5.77
N ALA A 349 -6.25 12.69 -6.74
CA ALA A 349 -6.99 12.02 -7.80
C ALA A 349 -6.67 12.70 -9.13
N ASP A 350 -6.38 11.90 -10.12
CA ASP A 350 -6.03 12.35 -11.47
C ASP A 350 -6.80 11.51 -12.50
N ARG A 351 -6.17 10.96 -13.55
CA ARG A 351 -6.87 10.05 -14.44
C ARG A 351 -7.05 8.68 -13.79
N PHE A 352 -8.29 8.29 -13.58
CA PHE A 352 -8.64 6.94 -13.14
C PHE A 352 -9.48 6.23 -14.21
N ASP A 353 -9.00 5.06 -14.64
CA ASP A 353 -9.57 4.29 -15.75
C ASP A 353 -9.68 5.16 -17.04
N GLU A 354 -10.88 5.31 -17.62
CA GLU A 354 -11.13 6.13 -18.79
C GLU A 354 -11.42 7.62 -18.49
N SER A 355 -11.48 8.02 -17.23
CA SER A 355 -11.90 9.36 -16.84
C SER A 355 -10.75 10.18 -16.27
N THR A 356 -10.54 11.35 -16.84
CA THR A 356 -9.55 12.32 -16.38
C THR A 356 -10.20 13.32 -15.43
N ASP A 357 -9.54 13.58 -14.30
CA ASP A 357 -9.86 14.62 -13.33
C ASP A 357 -8.55 15.16 -12.75
N MET A 358 -8.60 16.13 -11.87
CA MET A 358 -7.47 16.55 -11.04
C MET A 358 -7.97 17.16 -9.74
N GLN A 359 -7.74 16.45 -8.64
CA GLN A 359 -8.11 16.87 -7.28
C GLN A 359 -6.95 16.64 -6.32
N ARG A 360 -6.87 17.50 -5.28
CA ARG A 360 -5.92 17.35 -4.17
C ARG A 360 -6.65 17.56 -2.86
N SER A 361 -6.28 16.81 -1.83
CA SER A 361 -6.88 16.96 -0.51
C SER A 361 -5.84 17.02 0.61
N VAL A 362 -6.24 17.63 1.71
CA VAL A 362 -5.54 17.68 3.00
C VAL A 362 -6.50 17.22 4.09
N LEU A 363 -6.03 16.32 4.96
CA LEU A 363 -6.81 15.78 6.08
C LEU A 363 -5.99 15.91 7.37
N ASP A 364 -6.65 16.30 8.49
CA ASP A 364 -6.02 16.35 9.82
C ASP A 364 -6.73 15.45 10.85
N GLY A 365 -7.54 14.50 10.39
CA GLY A 365 -8.34 13.62 11.23
C GLY A 365 -9.70 14.19 11.65
N SER A 366 -9.84 15.51 11.64
CA SER A 366 -11.10 16.21 12.01
C SER A 366 -11.74 16.92 10.84
N TYR A 367 -10.94 17.42 9.92
CA TYR A 367 -11.36 18.20 8.75
C TYR A 367 -10.76 17.66 7.47
N VAL A 368 -11.49 17.87 6.38
CA VAL A 368 -11.03 17.61 5.01
C VAL A 368 -11.15 18.89 4.20
N TYR A 369 -10.07 19.26 3.54
CA TYR A 369 -10.03 20.29 2.51
C TYR A 369 -9.73 19.66 1.16
N ILE A 370 -10.53 19.99 0.14
CA ILE A 370 -10.36 19.51 -1.23
C ILE A 370 -10.23 20.71 -2.17
N LYS A 371 -9.23 20.66 -3.06
CA LYS A 371 -9.08 21.60 -4.18
C LYS A 371 -9.32 20.87 -5.49
N ASN A 372 -10.28 21.35 -6.26
CA ASN A 372 -10.66 20.85 -7.57
C ASN A 372 -9.98 21.69 -8.65
N PHE A 373 -9.10 21.09 -9.44
CA PHE A 373 -8.39 21.78 -10.53
C PHE A 373 -9.12 21.69 -11.88
N MET A 374 -10.17 20.86 -11.94
CA MET A 374 -11.09 20.72 -13.08
C MET A 374 -12.54 20.83 -12.59
N PRO A 375 -12.95 22.01 -12.08
CA PRO A 375 -14.27 22.20 -11.47
C PRO A 375 -15.43 22.10 -12.48
N GLU A 376 -15.15 22.25 -13.77
CA GLU A 376 -16.12 22.07 -14.86
C GLU A 376 -16.59 20.64 -15.04
N LEU A 377 -15.89 19.66 -14.46
CA LEU A 377 -16.25 18.23 -14.52
C LEU A 377 -17.23 17.85 -13.40
N PRO A 378 -18.05 16.81 -13.60
CA PRO A 378 -18.98 16.34 -12.58
C PRO A 378 -18.25 15.81 -11.34
N LEU A 379 -18.93 15.83 -10.20
CA LEU A 379 -18.41 15.26 -8.95
C LEU A 379 -18.22 13.73 -9.07
N ILE A 380 -19.18 13.05 -9.72
CA ILE A 380 -19.07 11.63 -10.06
C ILE A 380 -19.14 11.46 -11.57
N TYR A 381 -18.06 10.97 -12.14
CA TYR A 381 -18.00 10.66 -13.57
C TYR A 381 -18.42 9.23 -13.86
N ARG A 382 -18.82 8.98 -15.10
CA ARG A 382 -19.22 7.67 -15.60
C ARG A 382 -18.00 6.75 -15.64
N ASN A 383 -18.19 5.50 -15.23
CA ASN A 383 -17.17 4.46 -15.30
C ASN A 383 -17.84 3.10 -15.53
N LYS A 384 -17.60 2.50 -16.69
CA LYS A 384 -18.25 1.25 -17.11
C LYS A 384 -17.98 0.08 -16.19
N TYR A 385 -16.81 0.06 -15.54
CA TYR A 385 -16.46 -1.03 -14.64
C TYR A 385 -17.33 -1.01 -13.38
N ARG A 386 -17.41 0.14 -12.68
CA ARG A 386 -18.21 0.26 -11.46
C ARG A 386 -19.73 0.34 -11.71
N GLU A 387 -20.16 0.68 -12.93
CA GLU A 387 -21.58 0.67 -13.31
C GLU A 387 -22.15 -0.75 -13.36
N ARG A 388 -21.34 -1.79 -13.26
CA ARG A 388 -21.74 -3.19 -13.05
C ARG A 388 -22.35 -3.43 -11.66
N ILE A 389 -22.09 -2.56 -10.70
CA ILE A 389 -22.77 -2.57 -9.38
C ILE A 389 -24.20 -2.10 -9.59
N THR A 390 -25.19 -2.87 -9.16
CA THR A 390 -26.61 -2.66 -9.46
C THR A 390 -27.10 -1.29 -8.99
N MET A 391 -26.76 -0.90 -7.74
CA MET A 391 -27.11 0.43 -7.22
C MET A 391 -26.56 1.57 -8.09
N ASN A 392 -25.33 1.43 -8.60
CA ASN A 392 -24.70 2.50 -9.40
C ASN A 392 -25.46 2.73 -10.70
N SER A 393 -25.81 1.69 -11.45
CA SER A 393 -26.64 1.79 -12.65
C SER A 393 -28.03 2.37 -12.34
N LYS A 394 -28.61 1.97 -11.21
CA LYS A 394 -29.92 2.50 -10.78
C LYS A 394 -29.85 3.98 -10.42
N LEU A 395 -28.85 4.41 -9.69
CA LEU A 395 -28.66 5.83 -9.31
C LEU A 395 -28.42 6.70 -10.55
N ILE A 396 -27.64 6.24 -11.52
CA ILE A 396 -27.42 6.93 -12.78
C ILE A 396 -28.75 7.07 -13.56
N GLN A 397 -29.56 6.02 -13.59
CA GLN A 397 -30.90 6.06 -14.20
C GLN A 397 -31.78 7.10 -13.49
N MET A 398 -31.80 7.11 -12.16
CA MET A 398 -32.59 8.06 -11.37
C MET A 398 -32.13 9.50 -11.60
N ASP A 399 -30.81 9.76 -11.68
CA ASP A 399 -30.27 11.09 -12.04
C ASP A 399 -30.75 11.53 -13.41
N SER A 400 -30.68 10.66 -14.41
CA SER A 400 -31.12 10.96 -15.79
C SER A 400 -32.60 11.29 -15.90
N LEU A 401 -33.41 10.78 -14.97
CA LEU A 401 -34.86 11.03 -14.87
C LEU A 401 -35.20 12.16 -13.89
N ASN A 402 -34.19 12.85 -13.29
CA ASN A 402 -34.35 13.87 -12.25
C ASN A 402 -35.14 13.38 -11.02
N MET A 403 -34.95 12.13 -10.63
CA MET A 403 -35.61 11.50 -9.48
C MET A 403 -34.79 11.55 -8.19
N LEU A 404 -33.53 12.05 -8.23
CA LEU A 404 -32.70 12.21 -7.04
C LEU A 404 -33.00 13.53 -6.34
N GLU A 405 -33.04 13.48 -5.00
CA GLU A 405 -33.30 14.62 -4.12
C GLU A 405 -32.22 14.73 -3.03
N GLY A 406 -32.16 15.90 -2.35
CA GLY A 406 -31.27 16.13 -1.22
C GLY A 406 -29.81 15.81 -1.52
N ASP A 407 -29.16 15.13 -0.58
CA ASP A 407 -27.75 14.77 -0.66
C ASP A 407 -27.45 13.81 -1.84
N ALA A 408 -28.42 12.97 -2.23
CA ALA A 408 -28.27 12.11 -3.39
C ALA A 408 -28.17 12.91 -4.70
N LYS A 409 -28.86 14.04 -4.81
CA LYS A 409 -28.72 14.95 -5.95
C LYS A 409 -27.37 15.67 -5.93
N TYR A 410 -26.88 16.02 -4.73
CA TYR A 410 -25.58 16.69 -4.56
C TYR A 410 -24.45 15.88 -5.17
N ILE A 411 -24.36 14.58 -4.92
CA ILE A 411 -23.26 13.76 -5.46
C ILE A 411 -23.31 13.58 -7.00
N PHE A 412 -24.43 13.89 -7.66
CA PHE A 412 -24.58 13.85 -9.13
C PHE A 412 -24.50 15.24 -9.78
N MET A 413 -23.94 16.24 -9.09
CA MET A 413 -23.71 17.56 -9.69
C MET A 413 -22.87 17.48 -10.95
N LYS A 414 -23.24 18.29 -11.94
CA LYS A 414 -22.58 18.34 -13.27
C LYS A 414 -21.23 19.08 -13.25
N THR A 415 -20.99 19.87 -12.20
CA THR A 415 -19.75 20.62 -11.97
C THR A 415 -19.42 20.54 -10.48
N LYS A 416 -18.13 20.65 -10.13
CA LYS A 416 -17.65 20.65 -8.75
C LYS A 416 -17.43 22.08 -8.23
N PRO A 417 -17.54 22.33 -6.91
CA PRO A 417 -16.97 23.54 -6.32
C PRO A 417 -15.47 23.62 -6.59
N LEU A 418 -14.90 24.83 -6.68
CA LEU A 418 -13.43 25.00 -6.81
C LEU A 418 -12.71 24.48 -5.56
N GLU A 419 -13.31 24.71 -4.39
CA GLU A 419 -12.78 24.28 -3.10
C GLU A 419 -13.92 23.71 -2.24
N GLU A 420 -13.56 22.70 -1.44
CA GLU A 420 -14.49 22.08 -0.50
C GLU A 420 -13.82 21.98 0.88
N PHE A 421 -14.61 22.19 1.93
CA PHE A 421 -14.15 22.02 3.31
C PHE A 421 -15.23 21.37 4.16
N TYR A 422 -14.90 20.30 4.87
CA TYR A 422 -15.85 19.49 5.63
C TYR A 422 -15.37 19.28 7.07
N ASP A 423 -16.30 19.32 8.02
CA ASP A 423 -16.12 18.99 9.43
C ASP A 423 -16.58 17.54 9.67
N LEU A 424 -15.66 16.61 9.76
CA LEU A 424 -15.96 15.16 9.81
C LEU A 424 -16.73 14.72 11.06
N ALA A 425 -16.65 15.49 12.16
CA ALA A 425 -17.41 15.19 13.37
C ALA A 425 -18.89 15.50 13.21
N ASN A 426 -19.22 16.54 12.44
CA ASN A 426 -20.60 17.01 12.22
C ASN A 426 -21.16 16.57 10.86
N ASP A 427 -20.30 16.25 9.91
CA ASP A 427 -20.63 15.83 8.56
C ASP A 427 -19.74 14.67 8.10
N PRO A 428 -19.91 13.46 8.66
CA PRO A 428 -19.10 12.30 8.32
C PRO A 428 -19.27 11.82 6.87
N TYR A 429 -20.29 12.33 6.18
CA TYR A 429 -20.59 12.00 4.78
C TYR A 429 -20.11 13.05 3.79
N GLU A 430 -19.52 14.17 4.26
CA GLU A 430 -18.94 15.22 3.41
C GLU A 430 -19.94 15.76 2.37
N VAL A 431 -21.17 16.07 2.79
CA VAL A 431 -22.25 16.57 1.93
C VAL A 431 -22.58 18.03 2.17
N ASN A 432 -22.07 18.62 3.26
CA ASN A 432 -22.28 20.02 3.61
C ASN A 432 -20.95 20.80 3.48
N ASN A 433 -20.69 21.36 2.29
CA ASN A 433 -19.49 22.16 2.05
C ASN A 433 -19.52 23.49 2.80
N ILE A 434 -18.67 23.63 3.83
CA ILE A 434 -18.59 24.83 4.69
C ILE A 434 -17.44 25.77 4.32
N ILE A 435 -16.93 25.72 3.08
CA ILE A 435 -15.76 26.49 2.60
C ILE A 435 -15.95 28.01 2.77
N GLU A 436 -17.19 28.52 2.66
CA GLU A 436 -17.51 29.95 2.79
C GLU A 436 -17.90 30.37 4.22
N HIS A 437 -17.95 29.40 5.17
CA HIS A 437 -18.44 29.70 6.51
C HIS A 437 -17.39 30.48 7.34
N PRO A 438 -17.69 31.71 7.82
CA PRO A 438 -16.71 32.63 8.43
C PRO A 438 -15.96 32.06 9.63
N LYS A 439 -16.62 31.21 10.42
CA LYS A 439 -16.01 30.52 11.59
C LYS A 439 -14.75 29.76 11.24
N TYR A 440 -14.66 29.19 10.04
CA TYR A 440 -13.59 28.30 9.63
C TYR A 440 -12.50 28.96 8.77
N THR A 441 -12.62 30.27 8.45
CA THR A 441 -11.71 30.99 7.55
C THR A 441 -10.22 30.77 7.90
N LYS A 442 -9.87 30.87 9.20
CA LYS A 442 -8.48 30.66 9.64
C LYS A 442 -8.03 29.23 9.36
N LYS A 443 -8.84 28.24 9.73
CA LYS A 443 -8.56 26.82 9.53
C LYS A 443 -8.42 26.46 8.04
N ILE A 444 -9.33 26.97 7.21
CA ILE A 444 -9.30 26.79 5.76
C ILE A 444 -7.98 27.33 5.17
N ASN A 445 -7.56 28.53 5.60
CA ASN A 445 -6.30 29.12 5.14
C ASN A 445 -5.08 28.29 5.56
N GLU A 446 -5.09 27.69 6.78
CA GLU A 446 -4.03 26.75 7.19
C GLU A 446 -3.93 25.54 6.25
N PHE A 447 -5.08 24.98 5.82
CA PHE A 447 -5.12 23.86 4.90
C PHE A 447 -4.69 24.23 3.47
N ARG A 448 -5.09 25.42 2.98
CA ARG A 448 -4.60 25.94 1.68
C ARG A 448 -3.08 26.05 1.65
N VAL A 449 -2.50 26.65 2.70
CA VAL A 449 -1.05 26.79 2.82
C VAL A 449 -0.37 25.42 2.95
N ALA A 450 -0.95 24.48 3.70
CA ALA A 450 -0.43 23.13 3.83
C ALA A 450 -0.40 22.41 2.47
N LEU A 451 -1.48 22.51 1.69
CA LEU A 451 -1.55 21.92 0.34
C LEU A 451 -0.50 22.53 -0.60
N GLU A 452 -0.40 23.85 -0.65
CA GLU A 452 0.55 24.53 -1.53
C GLU A 452 2.01 24.20 -1.19
N ASN A 453 2.35 24.12 0.09
CA ASN A 453 3.68 23.73 0.52
C ASN A 453 4.00 22.30 0.15
N TRP A 454 3.06 21.37 0.41
CA TRP A 454 3.23 19.98 0.03
C TRP A 454 3.39 19.78 -1.47
N GLN A 455 2.55 20.45 -2.30
CA GLN A 455 2.67 20.36 -3.76
C GLN A 455 4.03 20.84 -4.28
N LYS A 456 4.57 21.92 -3.67
CA LYS A 456 5.92 22.41 -4.00
C LYS A 456 7.02 21.45 -3.54
N GLU A 457 6.89 20.89 -2.33
CA GLU A 457 7.86 19.96 -1.74
C GLU A 457 7.99 18.69 -2.56
N ILE A 458 6.87 18.13 -3.03
CA ILE A 458 6.88 16.90 -3.81
C ILE A 458 7.11 17.12 -5.31
N ASP A 459 7.15 18.36 -5.80
CA ASP A 459 7.15 18.69 -7.24
C ASP A 459 6.00 17.95 -7.97
N ASP A 460 4.75 18.25 -7.57
CA ASP A 460 3.54 17.53 -7.98
C ASP A 460 3.40 17.37 -9.49
N GLN A 461 3.68 16.18 -10.00
CA GLN A 461 3.67 15.84 -11.42
C GLN A 461 2.25 15.82 -12.04
N GLY A 462 1.20 15.89 -11.23
CA GLY A 462 -0.18 15.93 -11.71
C GLY A 462 -0.51 17.12 -12.61
N PHE A 463 0.29 18.20 -12.56
CA PHE A 463 0.16 19.35 -13.47
C PHE A 463 0.72 19.07 -14.88
N ILE A 464 1.53 18.03 -15.04
CA ILE A 464 2.09 17.63 -16.32
C ILE A 464 1.11 16.72 -17.05
N PRO A 465 0.79 16.94 -18.33
CA PRO A 465 0.01 16.01 -19.13
C PRO A 465 0.62 14.61 -19.13
N GLU A 466 -0.20 13.58 -18.94
CA GLU A 466 0.26 12.19 -18.80
C GLU A 466 1.12 11.73 -19.97
N ASN A 467 0.76 12.10 -21.19
CA ASN A 467 1.55 11.84 -22.39
C ASN A 467 2.99 12.37 -22.30
N LYS A 468 3.21 13.53 -21.67
CA LYS A 468 4.55 14.07 -21.46
C LYS A 468 5.32 13.28 -20.41
N ILE A 469 4.65 12.83 -19.36
CA ILE A 469 5.22 11.95 -18.33
C ILE A 469 5.68 10.64 -18.98
N VAL A 470 4.81 10.00 -19.78
CA VAL A 470 5.15 8.75 -20.50
C VAL A 470 6.36 8.95 -21.40
N LYS A 471 6.45 10.08 -22.14
CA LYS A 471 7.63 10.39 -22.97
C LYS A 471 8.92 10.56 -22.17
N SER A 472 8.83 11.04 -20.93
CA SER A 472 10.00 11.12 -20.06
C SER A 472 10.45 9.75 -19.54
N PHE A 473 9.52 8.84 -19.33
CA PHE A 473 9.79 7.45 -18.94
C PHE A 473 10.31 6.62 -20.11
N TRP A 474 9.63 6.74 -21.26
CA TRP A 474 9.89 5.98 -22.48
C TRP A 474 10.15 6.93 -23.65
N PRO A 475 11.42 7.31 -23.91
CA PRO A 475 11.77 8.13 -25.06
C PRO A 475 11.20 7.54 -26.35
N ASN A 476 10.60 8.39 -27.19
CA ASN A 476 9.89 7.98 -28.41
C ASN A 476 8.74 6.99 -28.20
N MET A 477 8.19 6.91 -26.97
CA MET A 477 7.15 5.92 -26.56
C MET A 477 7.64 4.46 -26.71
N ILE A 478 8.94 4.22 -26.61
CA ILE A 478 9.56 2.89 -26.65
C ILE A 478 10.07 2.56 -25.26
N GLN A 479 9.62 1.44 -24.70
CA GLN A 479 10.11 0.97 -23.41
C GLN A 479 11.61 0.69 -23.47
N PRO A 480 12.44 1.34 -22.64
CA PRO A 480 13.88 1.12 -22.60
C PRO A 480 14.20 -0.32 -22.16
N VAL A 481 15.39 -0.80 -22.49
CA VAL A 481 15.89 -2.11 -22.10
C VAL A 481 17.00 -1.92 -21.06
N THR A 482 16.99 -2.73 -20.03
CA THR A 482 18.08 -2.78 -19.04
C THR A 482 19.30 -3.44 -19.68
N GLU A 483 20.47 -2.84 -19.53
CA GLU A 483 21.74 -3.39 -20.05
C GLU A 483 22.10 -4.72 -19.39
N ASN A 484 22.72 -5.60 -20.17
CA ASN A 484 23.10 -6.93 -19.75
C ASN A 484 24.05 -6.92 -18.55
N VAL A 485 24.00 -8.01 -17.77
CA VAL A 485 24.93 -8.20 -16.66
C VAL A 485 26.32 -8.52 -17.18
N THR A 486 27.32 -7.85 -16.62
CA THR A 486 28.74 -8.17 -16.82
C THR A 486 29.30 -8.82 -15.58
N PHE A 487 30.21 -9.78 -15.77
CA PHE A 487 30.89 -10.51 -14.72
C PHE A 487 32.34 -10.03 -14.59
N SER A 488 32.81 -9.82 -13.39
CA SER A 488 34.22 -9.53 -13.08
C SER A 488 34.67 -10.25 -11.81
N ILE A 489 35.94 -10.53 -11.68
CA ILE A 489 36.52 -11.11 -10.47
C ILE A 489 37.23 -9.99 -9.71
N ASN A 490 36.87 -9.79 -8.44
CA ASN A 490 37.52 -8.79 -7.60
C ASN A 490 38.87 -9.28 -7.04
N ASN A 491 39.56 -8.38 -6.34
CA ASN A 491 40.89 -8.67 -5.74
C ASN A 491 40.88 -9.81 -4.69
N GLN A 492 39.70 -10.23 -4.24
CA GLN A 492 39.52 -11.34 -3.28
C GLN A 492 39.17 -12.66 -3.99
N GLY A 493 39.16 -12.68 -5.32
CA GLY A 493 38.77 -13.85 -6.12
C GLY A 493 37.28 -14.15 -6.17
N LYS A 494 36.42 -13.18 -5.74
CA LYS A 494 34.97 -13.33 -5.75
C LYS A 494 34.36 -12.69 -7.01
N LEU A 495 33.25 -13.27 -7.47
CA LEU A 495 32.52 -12.78 -8.63
C LEU A 495 31.70 -11.55 -8.28
N GLU A 496 31.86 -10.50 -9.07
CA GLU A 496 31.04 -9.28 -9.04
C GLU A 496 30.15 -9.21 -10.28
N LEU A 497 28.90 -8.82 -10.05
CA LEU A 497 27.88 -8.64 -11.08
C LEU A 497 27.57 -7.16 -11.22
N ASN A 498 27.62 -6.61 -12.45
CA ASN A 498 27.34 -5.22 -12.74
C ASN A 498 26.44 -5.08 -13.96
N SER A 499 25.64 -4.00 -14.01
CA SER A 499 24.90 -3.56 -15.20
C SER A 499 25.17 -2.08 -15.41
N ALA A 500 25.35 -1.66 -16.68
CA ALA A 500 25.57 -0.26 -17.03
C ALA A 500 24.29 0.62 -16.85
N THR A 501 23.11 0.01 -16.68
CA THR A 501 21.88 0.74 -16.42
C THR A 501 21.86 1.20 -14.96
N ASP A 502 21.94 2.52 -14.76
CA ASP A 502 21.84 3.12 -13.43
C ASP A 502 20.51 2.75 -12.75
N GLY A 503 20.58 2.34 -11.47
CA GLY A 503 19.41 1.90 -10.70
C GLY A 503 18.88 0.52 -11.08
N ALA A 504 19.56 -0.29 -11.90
CA ALA A 504 19.19 -1.68 -12.10
C ALA A 504 19.42 -2.51 -10.83
N SER A 505 18.51 -3.45 -10.56
CA SER A 505 18.72 -4.54 -9.60
C SER A 505 19.11 -5.80 -10.39
N ILE A 506 19.97 -6.64 -9.81
CA ILE A 506 20.46 -7.85 -10.47
C ILE A 506 19.97 -9.06 -9.69
N GLY A 507 19.37 -10.00 -10.40
CA GLY A 507 19.10 -11.34 -9.90
C GLY A 507 20.08 -12.34 -10.48
N PHE A 508 20.37 -13.40 -9.74
CA PHE A 508 21.23 -14.48 -10.21
C PHE A 508 20.70 -15.85 -9.78
N GLN A 509 21.16 -16.87 -10.48
CA GLN A 509 20.85 -18.28 -10.22
C GLN A 509 22.13 -19.10 -10.34
N ILE A 510 22.30 -20.10 -9.48
CA ILE A 510 23.49 -20.97 -9.49
C ILE A 510 23.04 -22.42 -9.68
N ASP A 511 23.75 -23.15 -10.53
CA ASP A 511 23.63 -24.59 -10.77
C ASP A 511 22.18 -25.03 -11.08
N ASN A 512 21.59 -25.86 -10.21
CA ASN A 512 20.26 -26.44 -10.38
C ASN A 512 19.10 -25.42 -10.26
N LYS A 513 19.37 -24.18 -9.81
CA LYS A 513 18.40 -23.10 -9.83
C LYS A 513 18.27 -22.45 -11.22
N ILE A 514 19.25 -22.64 -12.11
CA ILE A 514 19.25 -22.02 -13.44
C ILE A 514 18.02 -22.48 -14.23
N GLY A 515 17.25 -21.51 -14.74
CA GLY A 515 16.01 -21.75 -15.47
C GLY A 515 14.76 -21.87 -14.59
N THR A 516 14.87 -21.76 -13.29
CA THR A 516 13.71 -21.65 -12.38
C THR A 516 13.11 -20.25 -12.45
N LYS A 517 11.90 -20.06 -11.88
CA LYS A 517 11.24 -18.73 -11.82
C LYS A 517 11.85 -17.81 -10.76
N ASN A 518 12.56 -18.35 -9.77
CA ASN A 518 13.04 -17.62 -8.61
C ASN A 518 14.49 -17.17 -8.82
N TRP A 519 14.76 -15.90 -8.51
CA TRP A 519 16.05 -15.26 -8.64
C TRP A 519 16.57 -14.80 -7.27
N ASP A 520 17.78 -15.18 -6.92
CA ASP A 520 18.44 -14.66 -5.73
C ASP A 520 18.86 -13.19 -6.01
N LEU A 521 18.65 -12.28 -5.05
CA LEU A 521 18.99 -10.86 -5.22
C LEU A 521 20.50 -10.65 -5.02
N TYR A 522 21.18 -10.11 -6.02
CA TYR A 522 22.59 -9.75 -5.91
C TYR A 522 22.77 -8.46 -5.07
N HIS A 523 23.57 -8.53 -4.02
CA HIS A 523 23.91 -7.40 -3.15
C HIS A 523 25.33 -7.41 -2.61
N LYS A 524 26.10 -8.48 -2.88
CA LYS A 524 27.51 -8.64 -2.46
C LYS A 524 28.23 -9.62 -3.39
N PRO A 525 29.58 -9.53 -3.49
CA PRO A 525 30.35 -10.45 -4.29
C PRO A 525 30.12 -11.91 -3.92
N ILE A 526 30.00 -12.77 -4.93
CA ILE A 526 29.67 -14.19 -4.82
C ILE A 526 30.94 -15.03 -4.82
N GLU A 527 31.02 -15.99 -3.94
CA GLU A 527 32.08 -17.02 -3.95
C GLU A 527 31.58 -18.21 -4.78
N LEU A 528 32.22 -18.49 -5.90
CA LEU A 528 31.91 -19.61 -6.79
C LEU A 528 33.00 -20.64 -6.76
N ASN A 529 32.64 -21.93 -6.70
CA ASN A 529 33.54 -23.04 -6.96
C ASN A 529 33.80 -23.17 -8.47
N LYS A 530 34.93 -23.78 -8.86
CA LYS A 530 35.36 -23.85 -10.27
C LYS A 530 34.36 -24.49 -11.23
N ASP A 531 33.52 -25.41 -10.74
CA ASP A 531 32.58 -26.17 -11.56
C ASP A 531 31.16 -25.61 -11.51
N GLN A 532 30.92 -24.55 -10.72
CA GLN A 532 29.59 -23.94 -10.59
C GLN A 532 29.29 -23.05 -11.78
N LYS A 533 28.06 -23.17 -12.29
CA LYS A 533 27.50 -22.30 -13.31
C LYS A 533 26.67 -21.20 -12.66
N ILE A 534 26.69 -20.03 -13.24
CA ILE A 534 25.84 -18.92 -12.83
C ILE A 534 25.14 -18.31 -14.04
N ALA A 535 23.88 -17.98 -13.87
CA ALA A 535 23.11 -17.13 -14.79
C ALA A 535 22.69 -15.87 -14.03
N ALA A 536 22.76 -14.72 -14.68
CA ALA A 536 22.37 -13.44 -14.09
C ALA A 536 21.54 -12.61 -15.06
N ARG A 537 20.65 -11.80 -14.53
CA ARG A 537 19.78 -10.90 -15.27
C ARG A 537 19.58 -9.61 -14.50
N ALA A 538 19.55 -8.49 -15.19
CA ALA A 538 19.30 -7.17 -14.60
C ALA A 538 17.87 -6.66 -14.93
N ILE A 539 17.31 -5.86 -14.03
CA ILE A 539 16.01 -5.20 -14.19
C ILE A 539 16.02 -3.81 -13.57
N ARG A 540 15.62 -2.82 -14.35
CA ARG A 540 15.26 -1.50 -13.85
C ARG A 540 13.75 -1.33 -13.86
N ILE A 541 13.16 -0.76 -12.80
CA ILE A 541 11.72 -0.46 -12.74
C ILE A 541 11.30 0.33 -13.97
N GLY A 542 10.26 -0.15 -14.67
CA GLY A 542 9.69 0.47 -15.87
C GLY A 542 10.46 0.18 -17.17
N TYR A 543 11.58 -0.55 -17.12
CA TYR A 543 12.35 -1.02 -18.28
C TYR A 543 12.05 -2.49 -18.56
N LYS A 544 12.30 -2.92 -19.78
CA LYS A 544 12.42 -4.36 -20.07
C LYS A 544 13.64 -4.92 -19.32
N ALA A 545 13.51 -6.16 -18.84
CA ALA A 545 14.66 -6.85 -18.26
C ALA A 545 15.75 -7.07 -19.32
N SER A 546 17.00 -7.19 -18.88
CA SER A 546 18.12 -7.56 -19.74
C SER A 546 17.95 -8.99 -20.27
N GLU A 547 18.76 -9.38 -21.24
CA GLU A 547 18.96 -10.80 -21.55
C GLU A 547 19.63 -11.52 -20.36
N ILE A 548 19.50 -12.85 -20.32
CA ILE A 548 20.19 -13.68 -19.35
C ILE A 548 21.64 -13.85 -19.79
N THR A 549 22.58 -13.46 -18.95
CA THR A 549 24.04 -13.70 -19.15
C THR A 549 24.48 -14.86 -18.28
N SER A 550 25.28 -15.80 -18.83
CA SER A 550 25.83 -16.95 -18.12
C SER A 550 27.35 -17.02 -18.29
N ASN A 551 28.05 -17.65 -17.31
CA ASN A 551 29.49 -17.99 -17.41
C ASN A 551 29.70 -19.32 -18.10
#